data_96bf092ab932579b21633fe96e38d513
#
_entry.id   96bf092ab932579b21633fe96e38d513
#
_cell.length_a   1.000
_cell.length_b   1.000
_cell.length_c   1.000
_cell.angle_alpha   90.00
_cell.angle_beta   90.00
_cell.angle_gamma   90.00
#
_symmetry.space_group_name_H-M   'P 1'
#
loop_
_entity.id
_entity.type
_entity.pdbx_description
1 polymer ?
#
loop_
_entity_poly.entity_id
_entity_poly.type
_entity_poly.pdbx_seq_one_letter_code
_entity_poly.pdbx_strand_id
1 'polypeptide(L)'
;MSAIPDYKELTRAVASKMQGLRQTQPDLMQAFGQLATAGTKDGALDKKTREFVALGISVATRCDDCIGFHVQALVRLGASRAELEEVLATSVYMGGGPSMMYATHALKAFEEFSA
;
A
#
# COMPACT_ATOMS: atom_id res chain seq x y z
N MET A 1 2.73 22.80 6.21
CA MET A 1 2.76 21.75 5.17
C MET A 1 3.40 20.52 5.77
N SER A 2 2.78 19.37 5.64
CA SER A 2 3.33 18.12 6.15
C SER A 2 4.31 17.52 5.16
N ALA A 3 5.44 16.96 5.66
CA ALA A 3 6.35 16.17 4.85
C ALA A 3 5.76 14.79 4.48
N ILE A 4 4.72 14.36 5.20
CA ILE A 4 4.00 13.13 4.87
C ILE A 4 3.02 13.44 3.75
N PRO A 5 2.98 12.63 2.66
CA PRO A 5 2.08 12.90 1.54
C PRO A 5 0.61 12.95 1.92
N ASP A 6 -0.19 13.63 1.07
CA ASP A 6 -1.64 13.42 1.00
C ASP A 6 -1.86 12.19 0.12
N TYR A 7 -2.32 11.09 0.71
CA TYR A 7 -2.36 9.80 0.01
C TYR A 7 -3.48 9.70 -1.02
N LYS A 8 -4.61 10.41 -0.83
CA LYS A 8 -5.65 10.47 -1.86
C LYS A 8 -5.14 11.18 -3.11
N GLU A 9 -4.42 12.28 -2.92
CA GLU A 9 -3.82 13.02 -4.02
C GLU A 9 -2.70 12.21 -4.68
N LEU A 10 -1.82 11.61 -3.88
CA LEU A 10 -0.71 10.81 -4.38
C LEU A 10 -1.19 9.64 -5.25
N THR A 11 -2.16 8.86 -4.76
CA THR A 11 -2.66 7.70 -5.51
C THR A 11 -3.36 8.11 -6.79
N ARG A 12 -4.10 9.23 -6.80
CA ARG A 12 -4.71 9.75 -8.02
C ARG A 12 -3.66 10.18 -9.04
N ALA A 13 -2.62 10.89 -8.58
CA ALA A 13 -1.56 11.36 -9.47
C ALA A 13 -0.80 10.19 -10.10
N VAL A 14 -0.45 9.19 -9.30
CA VAL A 14 0.24 7.98 -9.79
C VAL A 14 -0.65 7.22 -10.78
N ALA A 15 -1.92 7.01 -10.44
CA ALA A 15 -2.86 6.32 -11.32
C ALA A 15 -3.02 7.05 -12.66
N SER A 16 -3.06 8.38 -12.64
CA SER A 16 -3.13 9.19 -13.86
C SER A 16 -1.90 8.99 -14.74
N LYS A 17 -0.71 8.96 -14.16
CA LYS A 17 0.53 8.72 -14.92
C LYS A 17 0.61 7.29 -15.43
N MET A 18 0.15 6.31 -14.65
CA MET A 18 0.08 4.92 -15.12
C MET A 18 -0.85 4.76 -16.32
N GLN A 19 -1.90 5.58 -16.41
CA GLN A 19 -2.78 5.57 -17.57
C GLN A 19 -2.02 5.91 -18.85
N GLY A 20 -1.09 6.87 -18.79
CA GLY A 20 -0.21 7.19 -19.91
C GLY A 20 0.67 6.01 -20.32
N LEU A 21 1.23 5.30 -19.34
CA LEU A 21 2.02 4.09 -19.60
C LEU A 21 1.18 2.97 -20.23
N ARG A 22 -0.09 2.84 -19.84
CA ARG A 22 -0.98 1.86 -20.49
C ARG A 22 -1.14 2.12 -21.98
N GLN A 23 -1.10 3.38 -22.39
CA GLN A 23 -1.21 3.74 -23.80
C GLN A 23 0.07 3.46 -24.57
N THR A 24 1.24 3.70 -23.95
CA THR A 24 2.52 3.54 -24.65
C THR A 24 3.18 2.18 -24.41
N GLN A 25 2.90 1.54 -23.29
CA GLN A 25 3.47 0.24 -22.89
C GLN A 25 2.37 -0.72 -22.43
N PRO A 26 1.41 -1.06 -23.29
CA PRO A 26 0.25 -1.87 -22.89
C PRO A 26 0.63 -3.28 -22.41
N ASP A 27 1.60 -3.90 -23.07
CA ASP A 27 2.01 -5.27 -22.69
C ASP A 27 2.64 -5.30 -21.30
N LEU A 28 3.48 -4.32 -21.00
CA LEU A 28 4.10 -4.20 -19.68
C LEU A 28 3.03 -4.00 -18.60
N MET A 29 2.12 -3.07 -18.83
CA MET A 29 1.11 -2.74 -17.83
C MET A 29 0.12 -3.88 -17.62
N GLN A 30 -0.22 -4.60 -18.68
CA GLN A 30 -1.06 -5.79 -18.57
C GLN A 30 -0.36 -6.90 -17.79
N ALA A 31 0.91 -7.16 -18.09
CA ALA A 31 1.69 -8.17 -17.39
C ALA A 31 1.85 -7.82 -15.91
N PHE A 32 2.09 -6.55 -15.58
CA PHE A 32 2.19 -6.11 -14.20
C PHE A 32 0.85 -6.25 -13.46
N GLY A 33 -0.27 -5.93 -14.12
CA GLY A 33 -1.60 -6.13 -13.55
C GLY A 33 -1.88 -7.59 -13.22
N GLN A 34 -1.47 -8.50 -14.10
CA GLN A 34 -1.59 -9.95 -13.85
C GLN A 34 -0.70 -10.39 -12.68
N LEU A 35 0.52 -9.84 -12.60
CA LEU A 35 1.42 -10.11 -11.49
C LEU A 35 0.81 -9.64 -10.15
N ALA A 36 0.26 -8.44 -10.13
CA ALA A 36 -0.38 -7.89 -8.93
C ALA A 36 -1.56 -8.76 -8.48
N THR A 37 -2.40 -9.20 -9.42
CA THR A 37 -3.53 -10.08 -9.13
C THR A 37 -3.05 -11.42 -8.56
N ALA A 38 -2.06 -12.03 -9.19
CA ALA A 38 -1.50 -13.31 -8.73
C ALA A 38 -0.88 -13.17 -7.34
N GLY A 39 -0.28 -12.02 -7.06
CA GLY A 39 0.38 -11.75 -5.77
C GLY A 39 -0.57 -11.47 -4.62
N THR A 40 -1.83 -11.12 -4.90
CA THR A 40 -2.77 -10.69 -3.86
C THR A 40 -4.10 -11.42 -3.85
N LYS A 41 -4.33 -12.39 -4.74
CA LYS A 41 -5.60 -13.13 -4.80
C LYS A 41 -5.77 -14.03 -3.57
N ASP A 42 -7.02 -14.41 -3.31
CA ASP A 42 -7.32 -15.39 -2.27
C ASP A 42 -6.68 -16.74 -2.57
N GLY A 43 -6.14 -17.36 -1.55
CA GLY A 43 -5.54 -18.68 -1.60
C GLY A 43 -5.53 -19.27 -0.20
N ALA A 44 -4.47 -19.98 0.18
CA ALA A 44 -4.29 -20.43 1.56
C ALA A 44 -4.32 -19.23 2.52
N LEU A 45 -3.79 -18.09 2.08
CA LEU A 45 -3.99 -16.81 2.75
C LEU A 45 -5.03 -16.03 1.96
N ASP A 46 -5.95 -15.35 2.64
CA ASP A 46 -6.94 -14.52 1.96
C ASP A 46 -6.31 -13.22 1.44
N LYS A 47 -7.05 -12.54 0.57
CA LYS A 47 -6.57 -11.29 -0.05
C LYS A 47 -6.20 -10.24 1.00
N LYS A 48 -7.00 -10.10 2.04
CA LYS A 48 -6.74 -9.11 3.10
C LYS A 48 -5.42 -9.40 3.79
N THR A 49 -5.14 -10.65 4.12
CA THR A 49 -3.87 -11.06 4.73
C THR A 49 -2.70 -10.77 3.79
N ARG A 50 -2.86 -11.08 2.50
CA ARG A 50 -1.82 -10.83 1.50
C ARG A 50 -1.56 -9.34 1.30
N GLU A 51 -2.59 -8.51 1.38
CA GLU A 51 -2.45 -7.05 1.35
C GLU A 51 -1.73 -6.53 2.61
N PHE A 52 -1.95 -7.15 3.77
CA PHE A 52 -1.18 -6.82 4.98
C PHE A 52 0.31 -7.14 4.81
N VAL A 53 0.65 -8.25 4.19
CA VAL A 53 2.04 -8.59 3.88
C VAL A 53 2.63 -7.52 2.95
N ALA A 54 1.89 -7.15 1.92
CA ALA A 54 2.33 -6.11 0.97
C ALA A 54 2.55 -4.77 1.68
N LEU A 55 1.68 -4.41 2.61
CA LEU A 55 1.85 -3.18 3.40
C LEU A 55 3.12 -3.23 4.24
N GLY A 56 3.38 -4.34 4.93
CA GLY A 56 4.59 -4.49 5.73
C GLY A 56 5.86 -4.32 4.88
N ILE A 57 5.87 -4.90 3.69
CA ILE A 57 6.99 -4.75 2.75
C ILE A 57 7.09 -3.29 2.26
N SER A 58 5.94 -2.65 1.98
CA SER A 58 5.91 -1.25 1.54
C SER A 58 6.54 -0.31 2.57
N VAL A 59 6.27 -0.54 3.85
CA VAL A 59 6.85 0.22 4.96
C VAL A 59 8.37 -0.03 5.01
N ALA A 60 8.79 -1.29 4.94
CA ALA A 60 10.19 -1.66 5.04
C ALA A 60 11.01 -1.14 3.85
N THR A 61 10.43 -1.11 2.65
CA THR A 61 11.09 -0.59 1.45
C THR A 61 10.90 0.91 1.26
N ARG A 62 10.21 1.57 2.18
CA ARG A 62 10.00 3.03 2.19
C ARG A 62 9.37 3.55 0.90
N CYS A 63 8.30 2.88 0.48
CA CYS A 63 7.59 3.21 -0.76
C CYS A 63 6.24 3.84 -0.42
N ASP A 64 6.18 5.19 -0.43
CA ASP A 64 4.93 5.90 -0.11
C ASP A 64 3.81 5.59 -1.08
N ASP A 65 4.11 5.45 -2.37
CA ASP A 65 3.12 5.09 -3.37
C ASP A 65 2.51 3.72 -3.06
N CYS A 66 3.36 2.75 -2.71
CA CYS A 66 2.92 1.40 -2.33
C CYS A 66 2.07 1.45 -1.06
N ILE A 67 2.51 2.23 -0.05
CA ILE A 67 1.74 2.42 1.19
C ILE A 67 0.35 2.94 0.85
N GLY A 68 0.26 3.95 0.01
CA GLY A 68 -1.03 4.54 -0.38
C GLY A 68 -1.97 3.53 -1.01
N PHE A 69 -1.50 2.79 -2.01
CA PHE A 69 -2.34 1.82 -2.71
C PHE A 69 -2.73 0.63 -1.84
N HIS A 70 -1.82 0.11 -1.03
CA HIS A 70 -2.12 -1.06 -0.19
C HIS A 70 -3.00 -0.70 1.00
N VAL A 71 -2.81 0.49 1.61
CA VAL A 71 -3.73 0.95 2.65
C VAL A 71 -5.12 1.20 2.08
N GLN A 72 -5.22 1.79 0.87
CA GLN A 72 -6.51 1.96 0.21
C GLN A 72 -7.22 0.63 0.01
N ALA A 73 -6.50 -0.38 -0.48
CA ALA A 73 -7.05 -1.73 -0.67
C ALA A 73 -7.51 -2.33 0.67
N LEU A 74 -6.71 -2.17 1.72
CA LEU A 74 -7.02 -2.71 3.04
C LEU A 74 -8.28 -2.06 3.64
N VAL A 75 -8.45 -0.76 3.48
CA VAL A 75 -9.67 -0.07 3.93
C VAL A 75 -10.89 -0.65 3.21
N ARG A 76 -10.79 -0.86 1.89
CA ARG A 76 -11.88 -1.47 1.11
C ARG A 76 -12.19 -2.90 1.55
N LEU A 77 -11.18 -3.62 2.03
CA LEU A 77 -11.32 -4.99 2.52
C LEU A 77 -11.77 -5.07 3.98
N GLY A 78 -12.03 -3.93 4.60
CA GLY A 78 -12.55 -3.88 5.96
C GLY A 78 -11.50 -4.04 7.06
N ALA A 79 -10.24 -3.76 6.76
CA ALA A 79 -9.18 -3.82 7.76
C ALA A 79 -9.45 -2.82 8.88
N SER A 80 -9.26 -3.26 10.12
CA SER A 80 -9.37 -2.39 11.28
C SER A 80 -8.05 -1.67 11.55
N ARG A 81 -8.15 -0.54 12.27
CA ARG A 81 -6.95 0.17 12.72
C ARG A 81 -6.06 -0.73 13.59
N ALA A 82 -6.67 -1.54 14.46
CA ALA A 82 -5.92 -2.44 15.32
C ALA A 82 -5.12 -3.45 14.52
N GLU A 83 -5.72 -4.05 13.50
CA GLU A 83 -5.02 -4.98 12.61
C GLU A 83 -3.85 -4.30 11.91
N LEU A 84 -4.09 -3.11 11.37
CA LEU A 84 -3.06 -2.35 10.68
C LEU A 84 -1.90 -2.01 11.62
N GLU A 85 -2.20 -1.57 12.84
CA GLU A 85 -1.17 -1.22 13.81
C GLU A 85 -0.30 -2.41 14.21
N GLU A 86 -0.87 -3.62 14.27
CA GLU A 86 -0.08 -4.83 14.56
C GLU A 86 0.85 -5.17 13.41
N VAL A 87 0.42 -5.01 12.17
CA VAL A 87 1.30 -5.17 11.01
C VAL A 87 2.44 -4.14 11.06
N LEU A 88 2.13 -2.90 11.40
CA LEU A 88 3.15 -1.85 11.53
C LEU A 88 4.15 -2.17 12.65
N ALA A 89 3.66 -2.73 13.77
CA ALA A 89 4.53 -3.14 14.87
C ALA A 89 5.55 -4.19 14.41
N THR A 90 5.10 -5.18 13.65
CA THR A 90 6.00 -6.20 13.08
C THR A 90 7.01 -5.57 12.11
N SER A 91 6.55 -4.62 11.29
CA SER A 91 7.42 -3.91 10.35
C SER A 91 8.52 -3.12 11.08
N VAL A 92 8.17 -2.48 12.19
CA VAL A 92 9.13 -1.73 13.01
C VAL A 92 10.14 -2.68 13.65
N TYR A 93 9.68 -3.82 14.17
CA TYR A 93 10.57 -4.83 14.72
C TYR A 93 11.63 -5.27 13.71
N MET A 94 11.20 -5.52 12.47
CA MET A 94 12.10 -6.03 11.43
C MET A 94 12.96 -4.95 10.78
N GLY A 95 12.44 -3.73 10.65
CA GLY A 95 13.09 -2.66 9.88
C GLY A 95 13.71 -1.54 10.73
N GLY A 96 13.42 -1.49 12.01
CA GLY A 96 14.00 -0.50 12.92
C GLY A 96 13.44 0.92 12.73
N GLY A 97 14.25 1.92 13.07
CA GLY A 97 13.85 3.33 13.07
C GLY A 97 13.23 3.83 11.76
N PRO A 98 13.84 3.58 10.59
CA PRO A 98 13.22 4.00 9.33
C PRO A 98 11.83 3.43 9.11
N SER A 99 11.59 2.17 9.48
CA SER A 99 10.25 1.56 9.39
C SER A 99 9.29 2.21 10.37
N MET A 100 9.75 2.63 11.56
CA MET A 100 8.90 3.37 12.49
C MET A 100 8.45 4.70 11.88
N MET A 101 9.34 5.40 11.21
CA MET A 101 8.98 6.65 10.53
C MET A 101 7.91 6.40 9.45
N TYR A 102 8.12 5.39 8.59
CA TYR A 102 7.14 5.07 7.54
C TYR A 102 5.87 4.42 8.06
N ALA A 103 5.90 3.80 9.24
CA ALA A 103 4.67 3.35 9.91
C ALA A 103 3.72 4.53 10.19
N THR A 104 4.25 5.70 10.54
CA THR A 104 3.43 6.90 10.73
C THR A 104 2.78 7.34 9.42
N HIS A 105 3.45 7.16 8.28
CA HIS A 105 2.88 7.42 6.96
C HIS A 105 1.68 6.52 6.69
N ALA A 106 1.79 5.24 7.01
CA ALA A 106 0.69 4.29 6.85
C ALA A 106 -0.52 4.63 7.72
N LEU A 107 -0.28 5.12 8.93
CA LEU A 107 -1.37 5.59 9.79
C LEU A 107 -2.09 6.78 9.18
N LYS A 108 -1.37 7.74 8.63
CA LYS A 108 -1.99 8.88 7.94
C LYS A 108 -2.81 8.43 6.74
N ALA A 109 -2.26 7.52 5.93
CA ALA A 109 -2.99 6.96 4.79
C ALA A 109 -4.29 6.28 5.24
N PHE A 110 -4.23 5.49 6.30
CA PHE A 110 -5.41 4.82 6.83
C PHE A 110 -6.47 5.83 7.27
N GLU A 111 -6.09 6.88 7.98
CA GLU A 111 -7.01 7.93 8.41
C GLU A 111 -7.66 8.62 7.21
N GLU A 112 -6.90 8.92 6.18
CA GLU A 112 -7.42 9.57 4.99
C GLU A 112 -8.41 8.69 4.23
N PHE A 113 -8.07 7.43 4.00
CA PHE A 113 -8.94 6.52 3.25
C PHE A 113 -10.15 6.04 4.05
N SER A 114 -10.09 6.13 5.37
CA SER A 114 -11.20 5.73 6.25
C SER A 114 -12.20 6.86 6.51
N ALA A 115 -11.86 8.08 6.15
CA ALA A 115 -12.70 9.26 6.39
C ALA A 115 -13.92 9.31 5.46
#